data_51824b819bfcf397e4e2c8d4c4a8ca13
#
_entry.id   51824b819bfcf397e4e2c8d4c4a8ca13
#
_cell.length_a   1.000
_cell.length_b   1.000
_cell.length_c   1.000
_cell.angle_alpha   90.00
_cell.angle_beta   90.00
_cell.angle_gamma   90.00
#
_symmetry.space_group_name_H-M   'P 1'
#
loop_
_entity.id
_entity.type
_entity.pdbx_description
1 polymer ?
#
loop_
_entity_poly.entity_id
_entity_poly.type
_entity_poly.pdbx_seq_one_letter_code
_entity_poly.pdbx_strand_id
1 'polypeptide(L)'
;MAQMSITAKIQVVASDEDKALLDETMSVYREACNYVSDYVFRTHDLKQFSLNKALYPTLRAEFGLKSQMTQSVFKTVIARYRTILENQKEWIKPSFKKPQYDLVWNRDYSLTQDRFSVNTLGGRVKLPYFAEWMSKYFDRSIYRFGTAKLVNKHGKYFLHIPVTYDVEESNLSDICNVVGIDRGINFVVATYDSKHKSGFVRGRSIKQKRAHYSALRKELQMRHTPSSRRRLKRISQRENRWMQDVNHCVSKALVVNNPAHTLFVLEDLSGIRHAPERVKTKHRYVSVSWAFYDL
;
A
#
# COMPACT_ATOMS: atom_id res chain seq x y z
N MET A 1 -24.19 -5.43 -9.29
CA MET A 1 -23.12 -4.40 -9.33
C MET A 1 -21.98 -4.83 -8.45
N ALA A 2 -20.79 -4.96 -8.99
CA ALA A 2 -19.58 -5.24 -8.23
C ALA A 2 -19.05 -3.93 -7.59
N GLN A 3 -18.38 -4.07 -6.46
CA GLN A 3 -17.78 -2.94 -5.75
C GLN A 3 -16.25 -2.96 -5.94
N MET A 4 -15.70 -1.89 -6.46
CA MET A 4 -14.25 -1.74 -6.62
C MET A 4 -13.70 -0.74 -5.60
N SER A 5 -12.50 -1.04 -5.12
CA SER A 5 -11.75 -0.15 -4.21
C SER A 5 -10.37 0.16 -4.77
N ILE A 6 -10.02 1.41 -4.75
CA ILE A 6 -8.68 1.90 -5.09
C ILE A 6 -8.14 2.74 -3.94
N THR A 7 -6.83 2.98 -3.92
CA THR A 7 -6.22 3.91 -2.96
C THR A 7 -5.75 5.17 -3.66
N ALA A 8 -6.48 6.27 -3.46
CA ALA A 8 -6.02 7.59 -3.85
C ALA A 8 -4.87 8.05 -2.94
N LYS A 9 -3.75 8.46 -3.53
CA LYS A 9 -2.56 8.93 -2.80
C LYS A 9 -2.34 10.39 -3.12
N ILE A 10 -2.42 11.25 -2.11
CA ILE A 10 -2.15 12.67 -2.24
C ILE A 10 -0.96 13.07 -1.39
N GLN A 11 -0.16 14.01 -1.86
CA GLN A 11 0.95 14.56 -1.08
C GLN A 11 0.46 15.78 -0.30
N VAL A 12 0.65 15.75 1.01
CA VAL A 12 0.34 16.88 1.90
C VAL A 12 1.56 17.79 2.01
N VAL A 13 1.36 19.09 1.89
CA VAL A 13 2.39 20.11 2.06
C VAL A 13 2.26 20.68 3.46
N ALA A 14 3.27 20.50 4.28
CA ALA A 14 3.28 20.93 5.66
C ALA A 14 4.47 21.88 5.91
N SER A 15 4.24 22.97 6.68
CA SER A 15 5.29 23.80 7.25
C SER A 15 6.14 22.99 8.22
N ASP A 16 7.23 23.52 8.73
CA ASP A 16 8.05 22.79 9.69
C ASP A 16 7.34 22.63 11.04
N GLU A 17 6.52 23.59 11.45
CA GLU A 17 5.65 23.52 12.63
C GLU A 17 4.58 22.43 12.46
N ASP A 18 3.90 22.41 11.32
CA ASP A 18 2.90 21.38 11.02
C ASP A 18 3.53 19.97 10.97
N LYS A 19 4.76 19.85 10.41
CA LYS A 19 5.49 18.57 10.39
C LYS A 19 5.77 18.08 11.80
N ALA A 20 6.23 18.96 12.68
CA ALA A 20 6.49 18.60 14.08
C ALA A 20 5.20 18.06 14.75
N LEU A 21 4.07 18.75 14.57
CA LEU A 21 2.78 18.35 15.13
C LEU A 21 2.25 17.03 14.52
N LEU A 22 2.42 16.83 13.21
CA LEU A 22 2.05 15.57 12.54
C LEU A 22 2.93 14.40 13.01
N ASP A 23 4.25 14.61 13.14
CA ASP A 23 5.19 13.57 13.59
C ASP A 23 4.95 13.20 15.05
N GLU A 24 4.67 14.17 15.92
CA GLU A 24 4.26 13.95 17.30
C GLU A 24 2.97 13.12 17.36
N THR A 25 1.94 13.53 16.62
CA THR A 25 0.66 12.81 16.55
C THR A 25 0.85 11.37 16.08
N MET A 26 1.66 11.15 15.04
CA MET A 26 1.96 9.80 14.53
C MET A 26 2.76 8.97 15.54
N SER A 27 3.67 9.58 16.30
CA SER A 27 4.46 8.88 17.33
C SER A 27 3.58 8.43 18.47
N VAL A 28 2.77 9.34 19.02
CA VAL A 28 1.85 9.03 20.13
C VAL A 28 0.80 7.99 19.70
N TYR A 29 0.24 8.11 18.49
CA TYR A 29 -0.68 7.09 17.96
C TYR A 29 -0.03 5.71 17.87
N ARG A 30 1.22 5.63 17.40
CA ARG A 30 1.99 4.38 17.34
C ARG A 30 2.24 3.79 18.73
N GLU A 31 2.60 4.63 19.70
CA GLU A 31 2.81 4.24 21.11
C GLU A 31 1.53 3.70 21.72
N ALA A 32 0.40 4.36 21.48
CA ALA A 32 -0.91 3.89 21.88
C ALA A 32 -1.28 2.54 21.25
N CYS A 33 -0.96 2.34 19.96
CA CYS A 33 -1.14 1.03 19.32
C CYS A 33 -0.30 -0.06 19.98
N ASN A 34 0.94 0.22 20.35
CA ASN A 34 1.78 -0.74 21.07
C ASN A 34 1.26 -1.02 22.48
N TYR A 35 0.81 0.01 23.21
CA TYR A 35 0.20 -0.14 24.53
C TYR A 35 -1.05 -1.04 24.47
N VAL A 36 -1.96 -0.79 23.55
CA VAL A 36 -3.14 -1.64 23.33
C VAL A 36 -2.74 -3.05 22.88
N SER A 37 -1.71 -3.17 22.05
CA SER A 37 -1.18 -4.47 21.62
C SER A 37 -0.66 -5.30 22.78
N ASP A 38 0.01 -4.69 23.76
CA ASP A 38 0.46 -5.38 24.99
C ASP A 38 -0.71 -5.91 25.81
N TYR A 39 -1.76 -5.12 25.97
CA TYR A 39 -2.96 -5.53 26.66
C TYR A 39 -3.66 -6.70 25.95
N VAL A 40 -3.89 -6.56 24.63
CA VAL A 40 -4.51 -7.61 23.80
C VAL A 40 -3.68 -8.90 23.83
N PHE A 41 -2.35 -8.81 23.80
CA PHE A 41 -1.49 -9.99 23.87
C PHE A 41 -1.68 -10.79 25.14
N ARG A 42 -1.83 -10.09 26.29
CA ARG A 42 -2.01 -10.71 27.61
C ARG A 42 -3.41 -11.26 27.83
N THR A 43 -4.44 -10.54 27.32
CA THR A 43 -5.84 -10.88 27.61
C THR A 43 -6.50 -11.74 26.55
N HIS A 44 -5.88 -11.86 25.35
CA HIS A 44 -6.45 -12.52 24.18
C HIS A 44 -7.81 -11.93 23.74
N ASP A 45 -8.16 -10.72 24.18
CA ASP A 45 -9.43 -10.09 23.87
C ASP A 45 -9.32 -9.21 22.62
N LEU A 46 -10.09 -9.56 21.58
CA LEU A 46 -10.21 -8.84 20.32
C LEU A 46 -11.57 -8.14 20.16
N LYS A 47 -12.35 -8.02 21.24
CA LYS A 47 -13.64 -7.33 21.21
C LYS A 47 -13.44 -5.84 21.43
N GLN A 48 -13.80 -5.03 20.43
CA GLN A 48 -13.64 -3.57 20.52
C GLN A 48 -14.35 -2.97 21.73
N PHE A 49 -15.51 -3.49 22.12
CA PHE A 49 -16.29 -3.02 23.26
C PHE A 49 -15.51 -3.21 24.58
N SER A 50 -14.94 -4.39 24.81
CA SER A 50 -14.14 -4.68 26.02
C SER A 50 -12.90 -3.80 26.11
N LEU A 51 -12.16 -3.66 24.97
CA LEU A 51 -10.98 -2.80 24.89
C LEU A 51 -11.34 -1.33 25.16
N ASN A 52 -12.48 -0.87 24.64
CA ASN A 52 -12.97 0.48 24.89
C ASN A 52 -13.26 0.69 26.38
N LYS A 53 -13.96 -0.25 27.01
CA LYS A 53 -14.26 -0.16 28.46
C LYS A 53 -12.98 -0.14 29.32
N ALA A 54 -12.00 -0.97 28.96
CA ALA A 54 -10.77 -1.12 29.76
C ALA A 54 -9.76 0.01 29.54
N LEU A 55 -9.57 0.48 28.30
CA LEU A 55 -8.42 1.30 27.93
C LEU A 55 -8.76 2.70 27.41
N TYR A 56 -10.04 3.01 27.11
CA TYR A 56 -10.42 4.31 26.57
C TYR A 56 -10.05 5.47 27.51
N PRO A 57 -10.31 5.41 28.84
CA PRO A 57 -9.91 6.49 29.75
C PRO A 57 -8.40 6.74 29.73
N THR A 58 -7.59 5.68 29.80
CA THR A 58 -6.12 5.77 29.75
C THR A 58 -5.62 6.38 28.45
N LEU A 59 -6.13 5.94 27.31
CA LEU A 59 -5.72 6.49 26.02
C LEU A 59 -6.10 7.96 25.85
N ARG A 60 -7.19 8.39 26.47
CA ARG A 60 -7.59 9.79 26.50
C ARG A 60 -6.73 10.64 27.43
N ALA A 61 -6.44 10.14 28.62
CA ALA A 61 -5.75 10.89 29.67
C ALA A 61 -4.22 10.90 29.46
N GLU A 62 -3.61 9.73 29.23
CA GLU A 62 -2.14 9.60 29.20
C GLU A 62 -1.57 9.89 27.80
N PHE A 63 -2.28 9.49 26.72
CA PHE A 63 -1.82 9.72 25.35
C PHE A 63 -2.43 10.97 24.70
N GLY A 64 -3.38 11.65 25.35
CA GLY A 64 -4.01 12.85 24.80
C GLY A 64 -4.79 12.63 23.50
N LEU A 65 -5.07 11.37 23.12
CA LEU A 65 -5.73 11.04 21.86
C LEU A 65 -7.18 11.57 21.85
N LYS A 66 -7.60 12.11 20.71
CA LYS A 66 -9.01 12.47 20.51
C LYS A 66 -9.89 11.23 20.43
N SER A 67 -11.18 11.38 20.76
CA SER A 67 -12.14 10.26 20.86
C SER A 67 -12.10 9.33 19.64
N GLN A 68 -12.18 9.87 18.42
CA GLN A 68 -12.16 9.04 17.21
C GLN A 68 -10.80 8.40 16.98
N MET A 69 -9.69 9.08 17.27
CA MET A 69 -8.34 8.50 17.19
C MET A 69 -8.20 7.29 18.12
N THR A 70 -8.72 7.38 19.35
CA THR A 70 -8.74 6.26 20.31
C THR A 70 -9.49 5.06 19.75
N GLN A 71 -10.66 5.28 19.13
CA GLN A 71 -11.42 4.21 18.47
C GLN A 71 -10.64 3.60 17.29
N SER A 72 -9.91 4.42 16.55
CA SER A 72 -9.08 3.96 15.44
C SER A 72 -7.90 3.11 15.91
N VAL A 73 -7.29 3.42 17.06
CA VAL A 73 -6.24 2.58 17.68
C VAL A 73 -6.74 1.17 17.93
N PHE A 74 -7.91 1.01 18.56
CA PHE A 74 -8.48 -0.33 18.81
C PHE A 74 -8.69 -1.10 17.50
N LYS A 75 -9.31 -0.48 16.51
CA LYS A 75 -9.56 -1.10 15.20
C LYS A 75 -8.25 -1.54 14.52
N THR A 76 -7.24 -0.68 14.56
CA THR A 76 -5.92 -0.94 13.96
C THR A 76 -5.24 -2.14 14.61
N VAL A 77 -5.26 -2.22 15.94
CA VAL A 77 -4.66 -3.33 16.69
C VAL A 77 -5.42 -4.63 16.45
N ILE A 78 -6.75 -4.61 16.57
CA ILE A 78 -7.61 -5.79 16.33
C ILE A 78 -7.39 -6.33 14.91
N ALA A 79 -7.41 -5.47 13.90
CA ALA A 79 -7.19 -5.86 12.50
C ALA A 79 -5.82 -6.52 12.31
N ARG A 80 -4.78 -6.00 12.98
CA ARG A 80 -3.43 -6.57 12.89
C ARG A 80 -3.33 -7.95 13.52
N TYR A 81 -3.94 -8.17 14.69
CA TYR A 81 -4.00 -9.49 15.32
C TYR A 81 -4.78 -10.49 14.46
N ARG A 82 -5.94 -10.10 13.91
CA ARG A 82 -6.71 -10.96 13.00
C ARG A 82 -5.90 -11.38 11.78
N THR A 83 -5.20 -10.44 11.15
CA THR A 83 -4.30 -10.76 10.01
C THR A 83 -3.19 -11.75 10.39
N ILE A 84 -2.62 -11.63 11.59
CA ILE A 84 -1.58 -12.58 12.08
C ILE A 84 -2.18 -13.97 12.28
N LEU A 85 -3.33 -14.05 12.94
CA LEU A 85 -4.03 -15.31 13.17
C LEU A 85 -4.42 -16.02 11.86
N GLU A 86 -4.91 -15.28 10.87
CA GLU A 86 -5.28 -15.82 9.56
C GLU A 86 -4.06 -16.35 8.79
N ASN A 87 -2.94 -15.62 8.81
CA ASN A 87 -1.76 -15.96 8.01
C ASN A 87 -0.81 -16.94 8.69
N GLN A 88 -0.60 -16.83 10.00
CA GLN A 88 0.41 -17.58 10.74
C GLN A 88 -0.20 -18.63 11.66
N LYS A 89 -1.51 -18.57 11.92
CA LYS A 89 -2.25 -19.45 12.87
C LYS A 89 -1.65 -19.48 14.29
N GLU A 90 -0.85 -18.48 14.65
CA GLU A 90 -0.17 -18.35 15.93
C GLU A 90 -0.52 -17.03 16.60
N TRP A 91 -0.52 -17.03 17.95
CA TRP A 91 -0.73 -15.83 18.76
C TRP A 91 0.60 -15.09 18.96
N ILE A 92 0.94 -14.22 17.99
CA ILE A 92 2.17 -13.44 18.01
C ILE A 92 1.86 -11.96 18.26
N LYS A 93 2.59 -11.35 19.20
CA LYS A 93 2.45 -9.92 19.49
C LYS A 93 2.98 -9.03 18.36
N PRO A 94 2.12 -8.25 17.69
CA PRO A 94 2.57 -7.28 16.70
C PRO A 94 3.23 -6.07 17.35
N SER A 95 4.30 -5.58 16.69
CA SER A 95 4.95 -4.31 17.04
C SER A 95 4.70 -3.27 15.95
N PHE A 96 4.16 -2.11 16.34
CA PHE A 96 3.90 -0.98 15.44
C PHE A 96 5.13 -0.08 15.37
N LYS A 97 5.87 -0.15 14.24
CA LYS A 97 7.15 0.56 14.06
C LYS A 97 7.04 1.79 13.17
N LYS A 98 6.09 1.80 12.22
CA LYS A 98 5.98 2.88 11.23
C LYS A 98 5.18 4.05 11.80
N PRO A 99 5.66 5.30 11.60
CA PRO A 99 4.90 6.50 11.95
C PRO A 99 3.74 6.67 10.95
N GLN A 100 2.53 6.43 11.43
CA GLN A 100 1.28 6.56 10.67
C GLN A 100 0.10 6.60 11.61
N TYR A 101 -1.00 7.22 11.22
CA TYR A 101 -2.26 7.09 11.95
C TYR A 101 -3.46 7.08 11.01
N ASP A 102 -4.53 6.45 11.49
CA ASP A 102 -5.76 6.25 10.75
C ASP A 102 -6.73 7.40 10.99
N LEU A 103 -7.44 7.81 9.94
CA LEU A 103 -8.29 8.99 9.89
C LEU A 103 -9.66 8.63 9.32
N VAL A 104 -10.71 8.89 10.08
CA VAL A 104 -12.09 8.67 9.63
C VAL A 104 -12.62 9.90 8.91
N TRP A 105 -13.23 9.69 7.73
CA TRP A 105 -13.82 10.76 6.93
C TRP A 105 -14.87 11.56 7.73
N ASN A 106 -14.86 12.87 7.56
CA ASN A 106 -15.71 13.86 8.24
C ASN A 106 -15.60 13.90 9.79
N ARG A 107 -14.84 12.98 10.40
CA ARG A 107 -14.53 13.02 11.84
C ARG A 107 -13.11 13.51 12.08
N ASP A 108 -12.13 12.79 11.55
CA ASP A 108 -10.72 13.11 11.74
C ASP A 108 -10.15 13.94 10.59
N TYR A 109 -10.68 13.79 9.38
CA TYR A 109 -10.22 14.56 8.24
C TYR A 109 -11.35 14.96 7.30
N SER A 110 -11.10 16.01 6.54
CA SER A 110 -11.93 16.43 5.40
C SER A 110 -11.04 17.02 4.31
N LEU A 111 -11.55 17.03 3.08
CA LEU A 111 -10.91 17.62 1.91
C LEU A 111 -11.82 18.69 1.31
N THR A 112 -11.26 19.83 0.99
CA THR A 112 -11.81 20.85 0.07
C THR A 112 -10.98 20.83 -1.21
N GLN A 113 -11.24 21.70 -2.17
CA GLN A 113 -10.50 21.73 -3.43
C GLN A 113 -8.98 21.94 -3.26
N ASP A 114 -8.56 22.70 -2.23
CA ASP A 114 -7.18 23.11 -2.01
C ASP A 114 -6.63 22.74 -0.65
N ARG A 115 -7.47 22.34 0.30
CA ARG A 115 -7.08 22.09 1.69
C ARG A 115 -7.45 20.71 2.19
N PHE A 116 -6.48 20.09 2.86
CA PHE A 116 -6.64 18.91 3.68
C PHE A 116 -6.75 19.35 5.14
N SER A 117 -7.88 19.11 5.76
CA SER A 117 -8.09 19.38 7.17
C SER A 117 -7.98 18.10 7.97
N VAL A 118 -7.17 18.09 9.04
CA VAL A 118 -6.88 16.90 9.82
C VAL A 118 -6.81 17.19 11.30
N ASN A 119 -7.33 16.27 12.12
CA ASN A 119 -7.17 16.29 13.56
C ASN A 119 -5.75 15.83 13.94
N THR A 120 -5.13 16.60 14.84
CA THR A 120 -3.85 16.30 15.50
C THR A 120 -4.02 16.35 17.01
N LEU A 121 -3.00 16.05 17.78
CA LEU A 121 -3.01 16.23 19.24
C LEU A 121 -3.26 17.68 19.62
N GLY A 122 -2.59 18.62 18.95
CA GLY A 122 -2.69 20.07 19.20
C GLY A 122 -3.93 20.74 18.61
N GLY A 123 -4.83 20.00 17.99
CA GLY A 123 -6.03 20.58 17.37
C GLY A 123 -6.24 20.16 15.93
N ARG A 124 -7.12 20.87 15.23
CA ARG A 124 -7.40 20.64 13.83
C ARG A 124 -6.61 21.61 12.97
N VAL A 125 -5.79 21.07 12.04
CA VAL A 125 -4.98 21.86 11.14
C VAL A 125 -5.48 21.73 9.69
N LYS A 126 -5.23 22.75 8.88
CA LYS A 126 -5.61 22.82 7.46
C LYS A 126 -4.35 23.00 6.62
N LEU A 127 -4.03 22.02 5.81
CA LEU A 127 -2.80 21.91 5.05
C LEU A 127 -3.09 21.92 3.54
N PRO A 128 -2.28 22.59 2.71
CA PRO A 128 -2.36 22.43 1.26
C PRO A 128 -1.92 21.03 0.86
N TYR A 129 -2.40 20.55 -0.29
CA TYR A 129 -2.04 19.24 -0.82
C TYR A 129 -1.96 19.24 -2.33
N PHE A 130 -1.25 18.26 -2.88
CA PHE A 130 -1.22 17.97 -4.31
C PHE A 130 -1.91 16.64 -4.56
N ALA A 131 -2.94 16.64 -5.38
CA ALA A 131 -3.72 15.45 -5.74
C ALA A 131 -3.40 14.94 -7.14
N GLU A 132 -2.93 15.82 -8.06
CA GLU A 132 -2.68 15.48 -9.47
C GLU A 132 -3.83 14.66 -10.07
N TRP A 133 -3.50 13.48 -10.58
CA TRP A 133 -4.45 12.55 -11.19
C TRP A 133 -5.50 11.99 -10.24
N MET A 134 -5.30 12.12 -8.92
CA MET A 134 -6.19 11.56 -7.92
C MET A 134 -7.43 12.41 -7.66
N SER A 135 -7.43 13.68 -8.10
CA SER A 135 -8.58 14.60 -7.94
C SER A 135 -9.87 14.08 -8.57
N LYS A 136 -9.77 13.29 -9.65
CA LYS A 136 -10.93 12.65 -10.30
C LYS A 136 -11.74 11.73 -9.38
N TYR A 137 -11.10 11.20 -8.32
CA TYR A 137 -11.75 10.32 -7.33
C TYR A 137 -12.39 11.08 -6.17
N PHE A 138 -12.40 12.42 -6.21
CA PHE A 138 -12.96 13.25 -5.13
C PHE A 138 -14.42 13.62 -5.32
N ASP A 139 -15.01 13.25 -6.45
CA ASP A 139 -16.44 13.36 -6.66
C ASP A 139 -17.20 12.42 -5.72
N ARG A 140 -17.84 13.01 -4.72
CA ARG A 140 -18.55 12.29 -3.65
C ARG A 140 -19.90 11.73 -4.09
N SER A 141 -20.39 12.10 -5.25
CA SER A 141 -21.61 11.51 -5.84
C SER A 141 -21.34 10.09 -6.35
N ILE A 142 -20.09 9.82 -6.78
CA ILE A 142 -19.66 8.55 -7.36
C ILE A 142 -18.83 7.74 -6.35
N TYR A 143 -17.94 8.42 -5.61
CA TYR A 143 -16.88 7.78 -4.83
C TYR A 143 -17.10 7.91 -3.32
N ARG A 144 -17.00 6.81 -2.59
CA ARG A 144 -17.09 6.76 -1.13
C ARG A 144 -15.69 6.67 -0.53
N PHE A 145 -15.38 7.56 0.42
CA PHE A 145 -14.09 7.55 1.12
C PHE A 145 -14.13 6.61 2.32
N GLY A 146 -13.15 5.72 2.40
CA GLY A 146 -12.91 4.90 3.58
C GLY A 146 -12.02 5.58 4.61
N THR A 147 -11.58 4.80 5.61
CA THR A 147 -10.61 5.26 6.61
C THR A 147 -9.28 5.51 5.94
N ALA A 148 -8.87 6.77 5.88
CA ALA A 148 -7.60 7.17 5.30
C ALA A 148 -6.44 6.92 6.26
N LYS A 149 -5.23 6.90 5.73
CA LYS A 149 -3.99 6.74 6.49
C LYS A 149 -3.01 7.83 6.14
N LEU A 150 -2.59 8.61 7.14
CA LEU A 150 -1.50 9.56 6.99
C LEU A 150 -0.18 8.85 7.27
N VAL A 151 0.77 8.99 6.34
CA VAL A 151 2.08 8.34 6.44
C VAL A 151 3.20 9.32 6.12
N ASN A 152 4.32 9.23 6.86
CA ASN A 152 5.55 9.93 6.54
C ASN A 152 6.47 9.02 5.73
N LYS A 153 6.88 9.46 4.54
CA LYS A 153 7.86 8.78 3.70
C LYS A 153 9.00 9.75 3.38
N HIS A 154 10.13 9.58 4.07
CA HIS A 154 11.34 10.39 3.86
C HIS A 154 11.13 11.90 4.02
N GLY A 155 10.39 12.30 5.03
CA GLY A 155 10.08 13.70 5.33
C GLY A 155 8.97 14.31 4.46
N LYS A 156 8.32 13.50 3.62
CA LYS A 156 7.12 13.88 2.87
C LYS A 156 5.91 13.16 3.42
N TYR A 157 4.82 13.89 3.57
CA TYR A 157 3.56 13.35 4.10
C TYR A 157 2.62 12.99 2.96
N PHE A 158 2.04 11.80 3.06
CA PHE A 158 1.07 11.30 2.10
C PHE A 158 -0.18 10.85 2.82
N LEU A 159 -1.33 11.25 2.29
CA LEU A 159 -2.62 10.72 2.70
C LEU A 159 -3.02 9.64 1.70
N HIS A 160 -3.22 8.43 2.19
CA HIS A 160 -3.72 7.30 1.44
C HIS A 160 -5.22 7.15 1.77
N ILE A 161 -6.07 7.40 0.80
CA ILE A 161 -7.53 7.36 0.95
C ILE A 161 -8.05 6.15 0.20
N PRO A 162 -8.58 5.11 0.85
CA PRO A 162 -9.35 4.09 0.17
C PRO A 162 -10.61 4.73 -0.40
N VAL A 163 -10.81 4.55 -1.70
CA VAL A 163 -11.95 5.07 -2.44
C VAL A 163 -12.70 3.90 -3.02
N THR A 164 -13.98 3.79 -2.72
CA THR A 164 -14.84 2.70 -3.17
C THR A 164 -15.92 3.26 -4.09
N TYR A 165 -16.20 2.55 -5.17
CA TYR A 165 -17.24 2.90 -6.15
C TYR A 165 -17.86 1.63 -6.73
N ASP A 166 -19.09 1.77 -7.21
CA ASP A 166 -19.83 0.68 -7.81
C ASP A 166 -19.51 0.59 -9.31
N VAL A 167 -19.33 -0.62 -9.82
CA VAL A 167 -19.04 -0.90 -11.23
C VAL A 167 -20.11 -1.86 -11.76
N GLU A 168 -20.57 -1.59 -12.96
CA GLU A 168 -21.41 -2.55 -13.66
C GLU A 168 -20.62 -3.82 -13.97
N GLU A 169 -21.20 -4.95 -13.65
CA GLU A 169 -20.63 -6.24 -14.02
C GLU A 169 -20.84 -6.45 -15.52
N SER A 170 -19.74 -6.72 -16.23
CA SER A 170 -19.85 -7.11 -17.63
C SER A 170 -20.50 -8.50 -17.73
N ASN A 171 -21.52 -8.63 -18.54
CA ASN A 171 -22.09 -9.94 -18.82
C ASN A 171 -21.09 -10.77 -19.66
N LEU A 172 -21.04 -12.06 -19.40
CA LEU A 172 -20.19 -12.97 -20.20
C LEU A 172 -20.59 -12.96 -21.69
N SER A 173 -21.85 -12.66 -21.99
CA SER A 173 -22.36 -12.50 -23.35
C SER A 173 -21.75 -11.32 -24.12
N ASP A 174 -21.25 -10.33 -23.43
CA ASP A 174 -20.72 -9.10 -24.05
C ASP A 174 -19.21 -9.25 -24.40
N ILE A 175 -18.59 -10.36 -24.00
CA ILE A 175 -17.16 -10.60 -24.26
C ILE A 175 -16.97 -10.88 -25.75
N CYS A 176 -16.25 -9.98 -26.42
CA CYS A 176 -15.93 -10.09 -27.83
C CYS A 176 -14.53 -10.65 -28.12
N ASN A 177 -13.67 -10.71 -27.13
CA ASN A 177 -12.31 -11.20 -27.23
C ASN A 177 -11.83 -11.77 -25.89
N VAL A 178 -11.03 -12.84 -25.95
CA VAL A 178 -10.41 -13.44 -24.76
C VAL A 178 -8.90 -13.46 -24.98
N VAL A 179 -8.15 -12.96 -24.00
CA VAL A 179 -6.68 -12.92 -24.05
C VAL A 179 -6.12 -13.67 -22.86
N GLY A 180 -5.49 -14.80 -23.12
CA GLY A 180 -4.68 -15.52 -22.13
C GLY A 180 -3.34 -14.81 -21.94
N ILE A 181 -2.93 -14.63 -20.68
CA ILE A 181 -1.69 -13.94 -20.30
C ILE A 181 -0.86 -14.85 -19.42
N ASP A 182 0.33 -15.24 -19.92
CA ASP A 182 1.39 -15.89 -19.15
C ASP A 182 2.42 -14.84 -18.72
N ARG A 183 2.83 -14.87 -17.45
CA ARG A 183 3.77 -13.92 -16.85
C ARG A 183 5.07 -14.60 -16.47
N GLY A 184 6.17 -14.15 -17.09
CA GLY A 184 7.46 -14.77 -16.89
C GLY A 184 8.63 -13.80 -16.74
N ILE A 185 9.82 -14.36 -16.59
CA ILE A 185 11.06 -13.59 -16.44
C ILE A 185 11.70 -13.30 -17.79
N ASN A 186 11.62 -14.20 -18.76
CA ASN A 186 12.17 -14.04 -20.11
C ASN A 186 11.27 -13.17 -20.97
N PHE A 187 10.00 -13.45 -20.91
CA PHE A 187 8.94 -12.57 -21.38
C PHE A 187 8.16 -12.12 -20.15
N VAL A 188 8.06 -10.80 -19.94
CA VAL A 188 7.29 -10.23 -18.84
C VAL A 188 5.83 -10.63 -18.98
N VAL A 189 5.38 -10.63 -20.24
CA VAL A 189 4.06 -11.04 -20.67
C VAL A 189 4.20 -11.78 -22.00
N ALA A 190 3.58 -12.93 -22.10
CA ALA A 190 3.24 -13.61 -23.34
C ALA A 190 1.70 -13.66 -23.41
N THR A 191 1.14 -13.27 -24.55
CA THR A 191 -0.31 -13.24 -24.75
C THR A 191 -0.71 -14.13 -25.93
N TYR A 192 -1.90 -14.70 -25.83
CA TYR A 192 -2.56 -15.38 -26.93
C TYR A 192 -4.06 -15.05 -26.89
N ASP A 193 -4.60 -14.58 -28.01
CA ASP A 193 -6.00 -14.14 -28.07
C ASP A 193 -6.90 -15.14 -28.79
N SER A 194 -8.21 -14.94 -28.68
CA SER A 194 -9.24 -15.76 -29.35
C SER A 194 -9.21 -15.64 -30.88
N LYS A 195 -8.43 -14.69 -31.44
CA LYS A 195 -8.18 -14.49 -32.87
C LYS A 195 -6.87 -15.12 -33.33
N HIS A 196 -6.29 -15.99 -32.49
CA HIS A 196 -5.02 -16.71 -32.74
C HIS A 196 -3.79 -15.81 -32.91
N LYS A 197 -3.81 -14.60 -32.33
CA LYS A 197 -2.67 -13.70 -32.31
C LYS A 197 -1.87 -13.86 -31.02
N SER A 198 -0.55 -13.99 -31.16
CA SER A 198 0.38 -13.99 -30.01
C SER A 198 1.10 -12.66 -29.91
N GLY A 199 1.34 -12.23 -28.66
CA GLY A 199 2.08 -11.03 -28.33
C GLY A 199 3.13 -11.31 -27.26
N PHE A 200 4.26 -10.61 -27.30
CA PHE A 200 5.35 -10.83 -26.35
C PHE A 200 5.98 -9.52 -25.88
N VAL A 201 6.12 -9.37 -24.57
CA VAL A 201 6.90 -8.30 -23.96
C VAL A 201 8.20 -8.88 -23.41
N ARG A 202 9.32 -8.57 -24.04
CA ARG A 202 10.63 -9.14 -23.68
C ARG A 202 11.14 -8.62 -22.35
N GLY A 203 11.57 -9.52 -21.44
CA GLY A 203 12.12 -9.19 -20.12
C GLY A 203 13.64 -8.93 -20.08
N ARG A 204 14.36 -9.03 -21.21
CA ARG A 204 15.83 -8.96 -21.25
C ARG A 204 16.39 -7.66 -20.64
N SER A 205 15.88 -6.51 -21.08
CA SER A 205 16.31 -5.19 -20.58
C SER A 205 16.00 -5.01 -19.09
N ILE A 206 14.85 -5.54 -18.66
CA ILE A 206 14.43 -5.51 -17.26
C ILE A 206 15.37 -6.36 -16.40
N LYS A 207 15.70 -7.58 -16.84
CA LYS A 207 16.68 -8.43 -16.14
C LYS A 207 18.04 -7.77 -16.03
N GLN A 208 18.54 -7.18 -17.11
CA GLN A 208 19.84 -6.49 -17.11
C GLN A 208 19.86 -5.32 -16.12
N LYS A 209 18.83 -4.47 -16.14
CA LYS A 209 18.74 -3.32 -15.23
C LYS A 209 18.60 -3.76 -13.78
N ARG A 210 17.84 -4.80 -13.47
CA ARG A 210 17.75 -5.37 -12.13
C ARG A 210 19.06 -6.00 -11.66
N ALA A 211 19.77 -6.72 -12.54
CA ALA A 211 21.10 -7.24 -12.25
C ALA A 211 22.09 -6.11 -11.91
N HIS A 212 22.05 -5.00 -12.66
CA HIS A 212 22.84 -3.80 -12.34
C HIS A 212 22.53 -3.24 -10.95
N TYR A 213 21.23 -3.06 -10.61
CA TYR A 213 20.84 -2.61 -9.26
C TYR A 213 21.28 -3.58 -8.16
N SER A 214 21.23 -4.89 -8.43
CA SER A 214 21.69 -5.91 -7.48
C SER A 214 23.17 -5.81 -7.22
N ALA A 215 24.00 -5.70 -8.28
CA ALA A 215 25.44 -5.52 -8.18
C ALA A 215 25.82 -4.24 -7.41
N LEU A 216 25.15 -3.13 -7.75
CA LEU A 216 25.35 -1.85 -7.08
C LEU A 216 24.98 -1.89 -5.58
N ARG A 217 23.88 -2.60 -5.23
CA ARG A 217 23.53 -2.81 -3.80
C ARG A 217 24.62 -3.60 -3.07
N LYS A 218 25.10 -4.70 -3.66
CA LYS A 218 26.16 -5.53 -3.09
C LYS A 218 27.42 -4.70 -2.82
N GLU A 219 27.86 -3.92 -3.82
CA GLU A 219 29.01 -3.04 -3.69
C GLU A 219 28.85 -2.01 -2.54
N LEU A 220 27.69 -1.32 -2.50
CA LEU A 220 27.42 -0.32 -1.47
C LEU A 220 27.28 -0.92 -0.06
N GLN A 221 26.77 -2.15 0.04
CA GLN A 221 26.70 -2.87 1.31
C GLN A 221 28.08 -3.23 1.84
N MET A 222 29.02 -3.62 0.97
CA MET A 222 30.41 -3.94 1.35
C MET A 222 31.20 -2.74 1.87
N ARG A 223 30.82 -1.52 1.48
CA ARG A 223 31.54 -0.30 1.90
C ARG A 223 31.29 0.11 3.37
N HIS A 224 30.21 -0.34 4.00
CA HIS A 224 29.81 -0.08 5.39
C HIS A 224 29.80 1.40 5.86
N THR A 225 29.89 2.38 4.95
CA THR A 225 29.94 3.82 5.30
C THR A 225 28.55 4.44 5.45
N PRO A 226 28.39 5.54 6.23
CA PRO A 226 27.11 6.27 6.31
C PRO A 226 26.65 6.79 4.95
N SER A 227 27.58 7.21 4.07
CA SER A 227 27.28 7.66 2.71
C SER A 227 26.72 6.52 1.85
N SER A 228 27.32 5.32 1.91
CA SER A 228 26.81 4.16 1.17
C SER A 228 25.41 3.76 1.65
N ARG A 229 25.11 3.83 2.96
CA ARG A 229 23.78 3.56 3.52
C ARG A 229 22.72 4.55 3.00
N ARG A 230 23.05 5.86 2.92
CA ARG A 230 22.17 6.88 2.34
C ARG A 230 21.92 6.62 0.84
N ARG A 231 22.95 6.22 0.08
CA ARG A 231 22.84 5.87 -1.33
C ARG A 231 22.01 4.63 -1.55
N LEU A 232 22.13 3.59 -0.71
CA LEU A 232 21.30 2.38 -0.74
C LEU A 232 19.81 2.69 -0.63
N LYS A 233 19.40 3.56 0.30
CA LYS A 233 17.99 3.99 0.45
C LYS A 233 17.48 4.67 -0.83
N ARG A 234 18.27 5.54 -1.46
CA ARG A 234 17.88 6.21 -2.71
C ARG A 234 17.75 5.26 -3.89
N ILE A 235 18.66 4.30 -4.03
CA ILE A 235 18.64 3.31 -5.12
C ILE A 235 17.43 2.42 -5.05
N SER A 236 17.12 1.89 -3.87
CA SER A 236 15.94 1.03 -3.66
C SER A 236 14.65 1.70 -4.12
N GLN A 237 14.48 2.99 -3.82
CA GLN A 237 13.30 3.74 -4.27
C GLN A 237 13.24 3.95 -5.78
N ARG A 238 14.42 4.19 -6.42
CA ARG A 238 14.48 4.35 -7.88
C ARG A 238 14.13 3.07 -8.59
N GLU A 239 14.64 1.93 -8.12
CA GLU A 239 14.33 0.63 -8.72
C GLU A 239 12.84 0.30 -8.59
N ASN A 240 12.24 0.51 -7.42
CA ASN A 240 10.82 0.25 -7.20
C ASN A 240 9.94 1.13 -8.09
N ARG A 241 10.21 2.45 -8.16
CA ARG A 241 9.43 3.34 -9.05
C ARG A 241 9.57 2.96 -10.50
N TRP A 242 10.78 2.63 -10.94
CA TRP A 242 11.00 2.20 -12.31
C TRP A 242 10.27 0.88 -12.63
N MET A 243 10.27 -0.10 -11.69
CA MET A 243 9.50 -1.33 -11.89
C MET A 243 7.99 -1.08 -11.96
N GLN A 244 7.46 -0.21 -11.08
CA GLN A 244 6.06 0.20 -11.14
C GLN A 244 5.70 0.85 -12.48
N ASP A 245 6.57 1.73 -12.98
CA ASP A 245 6.39 2.37 -14.28
C ASP A 245 6.37 1.35 -15.43
N VAL A 246 7.30 0.39 -15.42
CA VAL A 246 7.32 -0.71 -16.39
C VAL A 246 6.00 -1.51 -16.35
N ASN A 247 5.54 -1.90 -15.16
CA ASN A 247 4.30 -2.65 -15.00
C ASN A 247 3.10 -1.83 -15.50
N HIS A 248 3.02 -0.54 -15.17
CA HIS A 248 1.96 0.33 -15.66
C HIS A 248 1.98 0.49 -17.20
N CYS A 249 3.17 0.61 -17.79
CA CYS A 249 3.28 0.67 -19.25
C CYS A 249 2.81 -0.62 -19.91
N VAL A 250 3.18 -1.78 -19.36
CA VAL A 250 2.78 -3.09 -19.88
C VAL A 250 1.26 -3.29 -19.73
N SER A 251 0.70 -3.06 -18.53
CA SER A 251 -0.74 -3.19 -18.29
C SER A 251 -1.55 -2.24 -19.17
N LYS A 252 -1.11 -0.99 -19.31
CA LYS A 252 -1.76 -0.02 -20.20
C LYS A 252 -1.72 -0.47 -21.65
N ALA A 253 -0.59 -0.98 -22.12
CA ALA A 253 -0.46 -1.49 -23.50
C ALA A 253 -1.39 -2.69 -23.74
N LEU A 254 -1.53 -3.60 -22.78
CA LEU A 254 -2.47 -4.71 -22.86
C LEU A 254 -3.92 -4.21 -23.04
N VAL A 255 -4.33 -3.23 -22.22
CA VAL A 255 -5.71 -2.70 -22.28
C VAL A 255 -5.96 -1.91 -23.57
N VAL A 256 -5.02 -1.02 -23.95
CA VAL A 256 -5.20 -0.11 -25.11
C VAL A 256 -5.14 -0.88 -26.46
N ASN A 257 -4.34 -1.93 -26.54
CA ASN A 257 -4.17 -2.70 -27.79
C ASN A 257 -5.25 -3.77 -27.99
N ASN A 258 -6.19 -3.93 -27.08
CA ASN A 258 -7.29 -4.86 -27.20
C ASN A 258 -8.63 -4.10 -27.26
N PRO A 259 -9.65 -4.66 -27.95
CA PRO A 259 -10.96 -4.03 -28.05
C PRO A 259 -11.64 -3.95 -26.67
N ALA A 260 -12.62 -3.05 -26.55
CA ALA A 260 -13.51 -3.03 -25.39
C ALA A 260 -14.17 -4.42 -25.22
N HIS A 261 -14.57 -4.76 -24.00
CA HIS A 261 -15.14 -6.08 -23.65
C HIS A 261 -14.19 -7.26 -23.92
N THR A 262 -12.86 -7.04 -23.79
CA THR A 262 -11.87 -8.13 -23.77
C THR A 262 -11.76 -8.71 -22.37
N LEU A 263 -11.93 -10.03 -22.24
CA LEU A 263 -11.63 -10.78 -21.04
C LEU A 263 -10.15 -11.14 -20.98
N PHE A 264 -9.46 -10.67 -19.97
CA PHE A 264 -8.06 -11.05 -19.70
C PHE A 264 -8.02 -12.21 -18.69
N VAL A 265 -7.41 -13.31 -19.08
CA VAL A 265 -7.24 -14.50 -18.25
C VAL A 265 -5.77 -14.60 -17.84
N LEU A 266 -5.51 -14.55 -16.54
CA LEU A 266 -4.17 -14.64 -15.98
C LEU A 266 -4.03 -15.91 -15.14
N GLU A 267 -2.81 -16.46 -15.11
CA GLU A 267 -2.48 -17.56 -14.21
C GLU A 267 -2.51 -17.12 -12.74
N ASP A 268 -2.90 -18.02 -11.85
CA ASP A 268 -2.76 -17.82 -10.40
C ASP A 268 -1.33 -18.13 -9.97
N LEU A 269 -0.57 -17.11 -9.66
CA LEU A 269 0.80 -17.22 -9.14
C LEU A 269 0.86 -17.27 -7.61
N SER A 270 -0.24 -17.59 -6.95
CA SER A 270 -0.26 -17.79 -5.50
C SER A 270 0.75 -18.87 -5.10
N GLY A 271 1.64 -18.55 -4.17
CA GLY A 271 2.67 -19.49 -3.70
C GLY A 271 3.94 -19.61 -4.56
N ILE A 272 4.05 -18.97 -5.72
CA ILE A 272 5.25 -19.06 -6.57
C ILE A 272 6.53 -18.59 -5.84
N ARG A 273 6.40 -17.74 -4.82
CA ARG A 273 7.53 -17.29 -3.99
C ARG A 273 8.04 -18.36 -3.02
N HIS A 274 7.30 -19.43 -2.79
CA HIS A 274 7.68 -20.57 -1.95
C HIS A 274 8.43 -21.66 -2.73
N ALA A 275 8.54 -21.52 -4.05
CA ALA A 275 9.30 -22.42 -4.92
C ALA A 275 10.82 -22.13 -5.07
N PRO A 276 11.44 -21.09 -4.45
CA PRO A 276 12.84 -20.73 -4.68
C PRO A 276 13.86 -21.75 -4.15
N GLU A 277 13.48 -22.71 -3.32
CA GLU A 277 14.38 -23.75 -2.81
C GLU A 277 14.95 -24.63 -3.93
N ARG A 278 14.24 -24.73 -5.05
CA ARG A 278 14.66 -25.50 -6.25
C ARG A 278 15.49 -24.68 -7.25
N VAL A 279 15.65 -23.36 -7.04
CA VAL A 279 16.37 -22.47 -7.98
C VAL A 279 17.81 -22.28 -7.51
N LYS A 280 18.78 -22.47 -8.44
CA LYS A 280 20.20 -22.20 -8.16
C LYS A 280 20.38 -20.79 -7.59
N THR A 281 21.20 -20.63 -6.56
CA THR A 281 21.43 -19.39 -5.80
C THR A 281 21.70 -18.17 -6.71
N LYS A 282 22.40 -18.37 -7.84
CA LYS A 282 22.69 -17.31 -8.82
C LYS A 282 21.46 -16.66 -9.44
N HIS A 283 20.35 -17.39 -9.56
CA HIS A 283 19.11 -16.91 -10.19
C HIS A 283 18.00 -16.59 -9.19
N ARG A 284 18.18 -17.01 -7.92
CA ARG A 284 17.20 -16.86 -6.85
C ARG A 284 16.76 -15.41 -6.66
N TYR A 285 17.68 -14.45 -6.76
CA TYR A 285 17.36 -13.03 -6.60
C TYR A 285 16.30 -12.55 -7.61
N VAL A 286 16.46 -12.91 -8.88
CA VAL A 286 15.54 -12.49 -9.94
C VAL A 286 14.16 -13.13 -9.72
N SER A 287 14.12 -14.44 -9.42
CA SER A 287 12.86 -15.17 -9.23
C SER A 287 12.09 -14.71 -7.97
N VAL A 288 12.78 -14.53 -6.84
CA VAL A 288 12.14 -14.14 -5.56
C VAL A 288 11.68 -12.70 -5.55
N SER A 289 12.43 -11.81 -6.22
CA SER A 289 12.17 -10.36 -6.20
C SER A 289 11.36 -9.88 -7.41
N TRP A 290 10.95 -10.78 -8.31
CA TRP A 290 10.14 -10.40 -9.46
C TRP A 290 8.73 -10.00 -9.03
N ALA A 291 8.26 -8.88 -9.55
CA ALA A 291 6.96 -8.30 -9.18
C ALA A 291 5.84 -8.91 -10.04
N PHE A 292 5.62 -10.23 -9.90
CA PHE A 292 4.59 -10.96 -10.66
C PHE A 292 3.17 -10.47 -10.40
N TYR A 293 2.93 -9.88 -9.21
CA TYR A 293 1.59 -9.47 -8.77
C TYR A 293 1.25 -8.02 -9.08
N ASP A 294 2.22 -7.22 -9.53
CA ASP A 294 2.03 -5.78 -9.74
C ASP A 294 1.60 -5.45 -11.19
N LEU A 295 1.36 -6.45 -12.00
CA LEU A 295 0.94 -6.34 -13.41
C LEU A 295 -0.63 -6.52 -13.52
#